data_07427c9a80f77a66cf5ceb7206043a8d
#
_entry.id   07427c9a80f77a66cf5ceb7206043a8d
#
_cell.length_a   1.000
_cell.length_b   1.000
_cell.length_c   1.000
_cell.angle_alpha   90.00
_cell.angle_beta   90.00
_cell.angle_gamma   90.00
#
_symmetry.space_group_name_H-M   'P 1'
#
loop_
_entity.id
_entity.type
_entity.pdbx_description
1 polymer ?
#
loop_
_entity_poly.entity_id
_entity_poly.type
_entity_poly.pdbx_seq_one_letter_code
_entity_poly.pdbx_strand_id
1 'polypeptide(L)'
;GGCFNGIHAFLPRMKASGEESHIIATCSTSGFIAYPMLSLYSASKFAIRGLMTSLRSELAMSNSNVGVSIVCPGEVTTNIVNSTFQSDEPAENKSVAYIDPTAMLEVAAEDAQNTYPISPLEAAQGIFAGVENKEFYIFTHKGYKRQLEDISIEYLEAFDRAMFQ
;
A
#
# COMPACT_ATOMS: atom_id res chain seq x y z
N GLY A 1 -3.43 -0.72 14.32
CA GLY A 1 -2.12 -1.09 13.77
C GLY A 1 -1.12 0.04 13.83
N GLY A 2 0.14 -0.27 13.49
CA GLY A 2 1.27 0.66 13.64
C GLY A 2 1.08 2.01 12.93
N CYS A 3 0.55 2.02 11.70
CA CYS A 3 0.31 3.25 10.97
C CYS A 3 -0.66 4.19 11.73
N PHE A 4 -1.80 3.67 12.18
CA PHE A 4 -2.77 4.43 12.97
C PHE A 4 -2.15 4.98 14.27
N ASN A 5 -1.43 4.13 15.01
CA ASN A 5 -0.79 4.53 16.26
C ASN A 5 0.26 5.62 16.05
N GLY A 6 1.05 5.52 14.95
CA GLY A 6 2.01 6.55 14.57
C GLY A 6 1.34 7.89 14.28
N ILE A 7 0.30 7.89 13.45
CA ILE A 7 -0.47 9.10 13.14
C ILE A 7 -1.05 9.70 14.44
N HIS A 8 -1.71 8.88 15.25
CA HIS A 8 -2.31 9.34 16.53
C HIS A 8 -1.28 9.98 17.48
N ALA A 9 -0.07 9.41 17.54
CA ALA A 9 0.97 9.91 18.43
C ALA A 9 1.67 11.19 17.92
N PHE A 10 1.91 11.28 16.61
CA PHE A 10 2.75 12.34 16.06
C PHE A 10 1.98 13.50 15.42
N LEU A 11 0.84 13.24 14.77
CA LEU A 11 0.09 14.28 14.06
C LEU A 11 -0.28 15.50 14.95
N PRO A 12 -0.74 15.35 16.20
CA PRO A 12 -1.05 16.51 17.05
C PRO A 12 0.17 17.41 17.29
N ARG A 13 1.36 16.81 17.44
CA ARG A 13 2.62 17.54 17.63
C ARG A 13 3.07 18.23 16.35
N MET A 14 2.96 17.56 15.20
CA MET A 14 3.26 18.13 13.88
C MET A 14 2.37 19.33 13.59
N LYS A 15 1.07 19.22 13.87
CA LYS A 15 0.12 20.36 13.73
C LYS A 15 0.43 21.51 14.66
N ALA A 16 0.80 21.21 15.91
CA ALA A 16 1.09 22.23 16.91
C ALA A 16 2.40 22.98 16.66
N SER A 17 3.39 22.37 16.00
CA SER A 17 4.63 23.05 15.61
C SER A 17 4.41 24.15 14.58
N GLY A 18 3.39 24.04 13.74
CA GLY A 18 3.16 24.94 12.61
C GLY A 18 4.18 24.81 11.48
N GLU A 19 5.20 23.97 11.64
CA GLU A 19 6.23 23.74 10.63
C GLU A 19 5.72 22.86 9.49
N GLU A 20 6.28 23.04 8.30
CA GLU A 20 6.05 22.14 7.17
C GLU A 20 6.59 20.75 7.53
N SER A 21 5.73 19.76 7.47
CA SER A 21 6.06 18.39 7.83
C SER A 21 5.29 17.40 6.96
N HIS A 22 5.72 16.12 6.94
CA HIS A 22 5.16 15.13 6.04
C HIS A 22 5.03 13.77 6.70
N ILE A 23 3.87 13.14 6.56
CA ILE A 23 3.61 11.77 7.01
C ILE A 23 3.68 10.84 5.79
N ILE A 24 4.52 9.83 5.86
CA ILE A 24 4.68 8.83 4.82
C ILE A 24 4.24 7.48 5.38
N ALA A 25 3.27 6.84 4.73
CA ALA A 25 2.84 5.50 5.09
C ALA A 25 3.24 4.47 4.03
N THR A 26 3.92 3.41 4.44
CA THR A 26 4.24 2.30 3.56
C THR A 26 3.03 1.38 3.42
N CYS A 27 2.43 1.40 2.24
CA CYS A 27 1.35 0.52 1.82
C CYS A 27 1.92 -0.67 1.02
N SER A 28 1.40 -0.90 -0.16
CA SER A 28 1.79 -1.86 -1.20
C SER A 28 0.89 -1.64 -2.40
N THR A 29 1.22 -2.19 -3.56
CA THR A 29 0.27 -2.40 -4.66
C THR A 29 -0.94 -3.20 -4.19
N SER A 30 -0.76 -4.11 -3.22
CA SER A 30 -1.85 -4.86 -2.56
C SER A 30 -2.84 -4.00 -1.75
N GLY A 31 -2.62 -2.71 -1.62
CA GLY A 31 -3.62 -1.76 -1.11
C GLY A 31 -4.59 -1.25 -2.18
N PHE A 32 -4.40 -1.67 -3.43
CA PHE A 32 -5.21 -1.30 -4.59
C PHE A 32 -5.72 -2.53 -5.34
N ILE A 33 -4.92 -3.57 -5.39
CA ILE A 33 -5.16 -4.83 -6.07
C ILE A 33 -5.15 -5.94 -5.03
N ALA A 34 -6.26 -6.65 -4.88
CA ALA A 34 -6.34 -7.78 -3.96
C ALA A 34 -5.86 -9.05 -4.69
N TYR A 35 -4.89 -9.74 -4.10
CA TYR A 35 -4.37 -10.98 -4.67
C TYR A 35 -4.96 -12.20 -3.96
N PRO A 36 -5.21 -13.30 -4.68
CA PRO A 36 -5.57 -14.57 -4.07
C PRO A 36 -4.59 -14.95 -2.97
N MET A 37 -5.07 -15.66 -1.95
CA MET A 37 -4.29 -16.12 -0.80
C MET A 37 -3.64 -15.03 0.09
N LEU A 38 -3.76 -13.76 -0.28
CA LEU A 38 -3.26 -12.60 0.46
C LEU A 38 -4.38 -11.78 1.14
N SER A 39 -5.53 -12.38 1.44
CA SER A 39 -6.72 -11.67 1.91
C SER A 39 -6.47 -10.76 3.12
N LEU A 40 -5.85 -11.27 4.18
CA LEU A 40 -5.56 -10.49 5.40
C LEU A 40 -4.48 -9.41 5.14
N TYR A 41 -3.48 -9.74 4.34
CA TYR A 41 -2.47 -8.77 3.93
C TYR A 41 -3.10 -7.65 3.12
N SER A 42 -3.85 -7.97 2.07
CA SER A 42 -4.57 -7.00 1.25
C SER A 42 -5.51 -6.14 2.10
N ALA A 43 -6.33 -6.76 2.96
CA ALA A 43 -7.22 -6.02 3.88
C ALA A 43 -6.44 -5.00 4.72
N SER A 44 -5.28 -5.37 5.27
CA SER A 44 -4.42 -4.48 6.04
C SER A 44 -3.90 -3.30 5.22
N LYS A 45 -3.56 -3.53 3.96
CA LYS A 45 -3.03 -2.50 3.04
C LYS A 45 -4.14 -1.60 2.48
N PHE A 46 -5.32 -2.15 2.17
CA PHE A 46 -6.52 -1.35 1.87
C PHE A 46 -6.89 -0.43 3.03
N ALA A 47 -6.79 -0.90 4.27
CA ALA A 47 -7.03 -0.08 5.46
C ALA A 47 -6.05 1.11 5.55
N ILE A 48 -4.76 0.91 5.25
CA ILE A 48 -3.77 2.00 5.20
C ILE A 48 -4.15 3.01 4.11
N ARG A 49 -4.52 2.56 2.90
CA ARG A 49 -4.96 3.46 1.83
C ARG A 49 -6.16 4.29 2.25
N GLY A 50 -7.19 3.65 2.80
CA GLY A 50 -8.39 4.35 3.28
C GLY A 50 -8.06 5.39 4.35
N LEU A 51 -7.29 5.00 5.38
CA LEU A 51 -6.85 5.89 6.45
C LEU A 51 -6.12 7.13 5.91
N MET A 52 -5.13 6.93 5.05
CA MET A 52 -4.30 8.03 4.53
C MET A 52 -5.07 8.93 3.55
N THR A 53 -6.02 8.37 2.78
CA THR A 53 -6.88 9.14 1.89
C THR A 53 -7.79 10.08 2.69
N SER A 54 -8.41 9.58 3.76
CA SER A 54 -9.22 10.40 4.67
C SER A 54 -8.37 11.45 5.36
N LEU A 55 -7.22 11.07 5.91
CA LEU A 55 -6.29 11.99 6.56
C LEU A 55 -5.87 13.14 5.65
N ARG A 56 -5.54 12.87 4.38
CA ARG A 56 -5.21 13.91 3.39
C ARG A 56 -6.34 14.92 3.26
N SER A 57 -7.58 14.46 3.17
CA SER A 57 -8.75 15.33 3.04
C SER A 57 -8.99 16.17 4.29
N GLU A 58 -8.86 15.57 5.48
CA GLU A 58 -8.99 16.26 6.77
C GLU A 58 -7.93 17.35 6.95
N LEU A 59 -6.69 17.07 6.57
CA LEU A 59 -5.60 18.05 6.65
C LEU A 59 -5.80 19.21 5.67
N ALA A 60 -6.28 18.92 4.46
CA ALA A 60 -6.64 19.94 3.48
C ALA A 60 -7.78 20.83 3.98
N MET A 61 -8.85 20.26 4.57
CA MET A 61 -9.98 21.01 5.15
C MET A 61 -9.54 21.92 6.31
N SER A 62 -8.50 21.53 7.05
CA SER A 62 -7.97 22.31 8.17
C SER A 62 -6.84 23.26 7.79
N ASN A 63 -6.52 23.41 6.50
CA ASN A 63 -5.38 24.19 5.98
C ASN A 63 -4.07 23.85 6.73
N SER A 64 -3.84 22.58 6.99
CA SER A 64 -2.66 22.11 7.72
C SER A 64 -1.41 22.15 6.83
N ASN A 65 -0.26 22.50 7.44
CA ASN A 65 1.06 22.41 6.81
C ASN A 65 1.63 20.97 6.80
N VAL A 66 0.86 19.99 7.26
CA VAL A 66 1.27 18.59 7.26
C VAL A 66 0.85 17.94 5.95
N GLY A 67 1.83 17.53 5.14
CA GLY A 67 1.61 16.73 3.94
C GLY A 67 1.47 15.24 4.24
N VAL A 68 0.96 14.48 3.28
CA VAL A 68 0.85 13.02 3.39
C VAL A 68 1.15 12.33 2.06
N SER A 69 1.84 11.20 2.13
CA SER A 69 2.09 10.31 0.99
C SER A 69 1.85 8.85 1.36
N ILE A 70 1.42 8.08 0.38
CA ILE A 70 1.31 6.62 0.47
C ILE A 70 2.33 6.01 -0.49
N VAL A 71 3.29 5.30 0.06
CA VAL A 71 4.27 4.55 -0.73
C VAL A 71 3.69 3.18 -1.05
N CYS A 72 3.64 2.86 -2.33
CA CYS A 72 3.00 1.66 -2.87
C CYS A 72 4.04 0.80 -3.61
N PRO A 73 4.92 0.09 -2.88
CA PRO A 73 5.88 -0.79 -3.52
C PRO A 73 5.18 -1.95 -4.22
N GLY A 74 5.70 -2.30 -5.40
CA GLY A 74 5.55 -3.62 -5.98
C GLY A 74 6.61 -4.57 -5.44
N GLU A 75 7.16 -5.42 -6.28
CA GLU A 75 8.18 -6.38 -5.87
C GLU A 75 9.56 -5.71 -5.72
N VAL A 76 10.09 -5.72 -4.50
CA VAL A 76 11.43 -5.21 -4.16
C VAL A 76 12.26 -6.37 -3.64
N THR A 77 13.46 -6.54 -4.19
CA THR A 77 14.40 -7.61 -3.80
C THR A 77 14.88 -7.42 -2.37
N THR A 78 14.14 -7.96 -1.41
CA THR A 78 14.42 -7.89 0.03
C THR A 78 14.32 -9.28 0.67
N ASN A 79 14.65 -9.37 1.96
CA ASN A 79 14.51 -10.61 2.72
C ASN A 79 13.08 -10.83 3.26
N ILE A 80 12.08 -10.07 2.79
CA ILE A 80 10.71 -10.11 3.36
C ILE A 80 10.08 -11.48 3.23
N VAL A 81 10.26 -12.16 2.10
CA VAL A 81 9.71 -13.50 1.86
C VAL A 81 10.30 -14.49 2.86
N ASN A 82 11.63 -14.55 2.99
CA ASN A 82 12.31 -15.44 3.91
C ASN A 82 11.93 -15.16 5.37
N SER A 83 11.83 -13.90 5.78
CA SER A 83 11.49 -13.53 7.14
C SER A 83 10.02 -13.88 7.50
N THR A 84 9.12 -13.87 6.53
CA THR A 84 7.71 -14.23 6.74
C THR A 84 7.53 -15.74 7.00
N PHE A 85 8.40 -16.57 6.41
CA PHE A 85 8.32 -18.03 6.55
C PHE A 85 9.14 -18.62 7.70
N GLN A 86 10.00 -17.82 8.33
CA GLN A 86 10.81 -18.25 9.49
C GLN A 86 10.10 -18.15 10.85
N SER A 87 8.76 -17.92 10.87
CA SER A 87 8.03 -17.95 12.13
C SER A 87 8.01 -19.38 12.67
N ASP A 88 8.53 -19.59 13.89
CA ASP A 88 8.53 -20.86 14.63
C ASP A 88 7.13 -21.29 15.12
N GLU A 89 6.06 -20.67 14.63
CA GLU A 89 4.71 -21.05 15.00
C GLU A 89 4.32 -22.41 14.40
N PRO A 90 3.76 -23.34 15.21
CA PRO A 90 3.24 -24.61 14.72
C PRO A 90 2.24 -24.41 13.59
N ALA A 91 2.26 -25.31 12.60
CA ALA A 91 1.38 -25.23 11.41
C ALA A 91 -0.12 -25.12 11.76
N GLU A 92 -0.53 -25.71 12.89
CA GLU A 92 -1.90 -25.67 13.42
C GLU A 92 -2.34 -24.28 13.91
N ASN A 93 -1.40 -23.38 14.22
CA ASN A 93 -1.67 -21.98 14.63
C ASN A 93 -1.52 -21.00 13.49
N LYS A 94 -1.08 -21.46 12.31
CA LYS A 94 -1.00 -20.60 11.13
C LYS A 94 -2.43 -20.28 10.69
N SER A 95 -2.78 -19.00 10.80
CA SER A 95 -4.10 -18.50 10.39
C SER A 95 -4.43 -18.94 8.95
N VAL A 96 -5.70 -18.82 8.57
CA VAL A 96 -6.24 -19.10 7.22
C VAL A 96 -5.45 -18.41 6.08
N ALA A 97 -4.55 -17.52 6.42
CA ALA A 97 -3.63 -16.81 5.52
C ALA A 97 -2.24 -17.48 5.40
N TYR A 98 -2.09 -18.78 5.74
CA TYR A 98 -0.85 -19.50 5.41
C TYR A 98 -0.74 -19.56 3.88
N ILE A 99 0.18 -18.81 3.36
CA ILE A 99 0.47 -18.77 1.94
C ILE A 99 1.59 -19.77 1.67
N ASP A 100 1.31 -20.74 0.82
CA ASP A 100 2.36 -21.56 0.23
C ASP A 100 3.28 -20.64 -0.59
N PRO A 101 4.59 -20.56 -0.26
CA PRO A 101 5.52 -19.73 -1.01
C PRO A 101 5.55 -20.01 -2.51
N THR A 102 5.34 -21.27 -2.89
CA THR A 102 5.31 -21.70 -4.29
C THR A 102 4.08 -21.14 -5.02
N ALA A 103 2.91 -21.16 -4.37
CA ALA A 103 1.69 -20.56 -4.92
C ALA A 103 1.78 -19.04 -5.06
N MET A 104 2.49 -18.35 -4.16
CA MET A 104 2.78 -16.92 -4.32
C MET A 104 3.66 -16.64 -5.55
N LEU A 105 4.68 -17.50 -5.77
CA LEU A 105 5.57 -17.35 -6.93
C LEU A 105 4.84 -17.63 -8.23
N GLU A 106 3.88 -18.56 -8.26
CA GLU A 106 3.07 -18.86 -9.43
C GLU A 106 2.12 -17.71 -9.77
N VAL A 107 1.42 -17.14 -8.79
CA VAL A 107 0.55 -15.96 -8.96
C VAL A 107 1.37 -14.72 -9.35
N ALA A 108 2.55 -14.55 -8.78
CA ALA A 108 3.48 -13.49 -9.17
C ALA A 108 4.05 -13.70 -10.57
N ALA A 109 4.25 -14.95 -11.01
CA ALA A 109 4.81 -15.26 -12.33
C ALA A 109 3.83 -15.00 -13.48
N GLU A 110 2.52 -15.13 -13.29
CA GLU A 110 1.52 -14.71 -14.28
C GLU A 110 1.53 -13.19 -14.50
N ASP A 111 1.78 -12.41 -13.45
CA ASP A 111 1.92 -10.95 -13.52
C ASP A 111 3.34 -10.48 -13.90
N ALA A 112 4.35 -11.33 -13.76
CA ALA A 112 5.76 -11.01 -13.94
C ALA A 112 6.15 -10.58 -15.37
N GLN A 113 5.26 -10.69 -16.34
CA GLN A 113 5.54 -10.20 -17.70
C GLN A 113 5.71 -8.67 -17.76
N ASN A 114 5.30 -7.93 -16.74
CA ASN A 114 5.38 -6.47 -16.70
C ASN A 114 5.93 -5.87 -15.39
N THR A 115 6.30 -6.70 -14.41
CA THR A 115 6.82 -6.24 -13.12
C THR A 115 8.13 -6.94 -12.81
N TYR A 116 9.24 -6.26 -13.03
CA TYR A 116 10.56 -6.76 -12.64
C TYR A 116 10.83 -6.38 -11.18
N PRO A 117 11.37 -7.32 -10.36
CA PRO A 117 11.86 -6.96 -9.03
C PRO A 117 12.91 -5.86 -9.15
N ILE A 118 12.75 -4.78 -8.39
CA ILE A 118 13.75 -3.72 -8.30
C ILE A 118 14.57 -3.84 -7.03
N SER A 119 15.76 -3.27 -7.03
CA SER A 119 16.60 -3.22 -5.83
C SER A 119 15.99 -2.27 -4.78
N PRO A 120 16.32 -2.47 -3.47
CA PRO A 120 15.91 -1.52 -2.42
C PRO A 120 16.38 -0.09 -2.69
N LEU A 121 17.55 0.08 -3.32
CA LEU A 121 18.09 1.40 -3.65
C LEU A 121 17.25 2.10 -4.72
N GLU A 122 16.89 1.41 -5.80
CA GLU A 122 16.02 1.94 -6.85
C GLU A 122 14.64 2.31 -6.29
N ALA A 123 14.07 1.43 -5.45
CA ALA A 123 12.81 1.73 -4.77
C ALA A 123 12.92 3.00 -3.91
N ALA A 124 13.98 3.12 -3.11
CA ALA A 124 14.21 4.28 -2.25
C ALA A 124 14.36 5.58 -3.06
N GLN A 125 15.13 5.56 -4.15
CA GLN A 125 15.30 6.74 -5.02
C GLN A 125 13.96 7.21 -5.60
N GLY A 126 13.13 6.30 -6.11
CA GLY A 126 11.80 6.64 -6.61
C GLY A 126 10.87 7.17 -5.52
N ILE A 127 10.93 6.60 -4.33
CA ILE A 127 10.14 7.05 -3.18
C ILE A 127 10.55 8.46 -2.75
N PHE A 128 11.84 8.73 -2.60
CA PHE A 128 12.31 10.07 -2.23
C PHE A 128 11.91 11.12 -3.25
N ALA A 129 12.07 10.84 -4.54
CA ALA A 129 11.65 11.76 -5.60
C ALA A 129 10.14 12.07 -5.52
N GLY A 130 9.31 11.07 -5.30
CA GLY A 130 7.86 11.26 -5.13
C GLY A 130 7.51 12.09 -3.89
N VAL A 131 8.22 11.88 -2.78
CA VAL A 131 8.03 12.69 -1.55
C VAL A 131 8.44 14.14 -1.76
N GLU A 132 9.59 14.39 -2.40
CA GLU A 132 10.06 15.75 -2.74
C GLU A 132 9.07 16.48 -3.66
N ASN A 133 8.46 15.76 -4.60
CA ASN A 133 7.40 16.27 -5.47
C ASN A 133 6.03 16.38 -4.78
N LYS A 134 5.91 16.04 -3.50
CA LYS A 134 4.66 16.04 -2.74
C LYS A 134 3.57 15.17 -3.35
N GLU A 135 3.94 14.08 -4.00
CA GLU A 135 3.00 13.12 -4.58
C GLU A 135 2.25 12.38 -3.48
N PHE A 136 0.94 12.22 -3.64
CA PHE A 136 0.15 11.48 -2.65
C PHE A 136 0.31 9.96 -2.83
N TYR A 137 0.24 9.47 -4.06
CA TYR A 137 0.47 8.06 -4.38
C TYR A 137 1.84 7.90 -5.04
N ILE A 138 2.72 7.16 -4.40
CA ILE A 138 4.07 6.90 -4.89
C ILE A 138 4.21 5.42 -5.21
N PHE A 139 4.01 5.07 -6.47
CA PHE A 139 4.19 3.71 -6.98
C PHE A 139 5.62 3.49 -7.44
N THR A 140 6.23 2.38 -7.03
CA THR A 140 7.58 2.03 -7.46
C THR A 140 7.62 1.32 -8.83
N HIS A 141 6.48 0.77 -9.28
CA HIS A 141 6.38 -0.01 -10.51
C HIS A 141 5.22 0.47 -11.38
N LYS A 142 5.45 0.55 -12.69
CA LYS A 142 4.43 0.94 -13.67
C LYS A 142 3.56 -0.24 -14.14
N GLY A 143 4.05 -1.46 -14.00
CA GLY A 143 3.43 -2.67 -14.56
C GLY A 143 2.02 -2.96 -14.03
N TYR A 144 1.73 -2.54 -12.79
CA TYR A 144 0.43 -2.74 -12.16
C TYR A 144 -0.70 -1.82 -12.67
N LYS A 145 -0.38 -0.87 -13.56
CA LYS A 145 -1.36 0.11 -14.03
C LYS A 145 -2.56 -0.55 -14.69
N ARG A 146 -2.33 -1.53 -15.57
CA ARG A 146 -3.41 -2.20 -16.31
C ARG A 146 -4.39 -2.92 -15.38
N GLN A 147 -3.89 -3.67 -14.41
CA GLN A 147 -4.76 -4.35 -13.45
C GLN A 147 -5.61 -3.37 -12.64
N LEU A 148 -5.03 -2.22 -12.27
CA LEU A 148 -5.77 -1.18 -11.56
C LEU A 148 -6.83 -0.53 -12.46
N GLU A 149 -6.55 -0.37 -13.75
CA GLU A 149 -7.53 0.11 -14.74
C GLU A 149 -8.70 -0.87 -14.86
N ASP A 150 -8.42 -2.18 -14.99
CA ASP A 150 -9.44 -3.22 -15.12
C ASP A 150 -10.36 -3.27 -13.89
N ILE A 151 -9.78 -3.24 -12.68
CA ILE A 151 -10.54 -3.17 -11.42
C ILE A 151 -11.38 -1.88 -11.32
N SER A 152 -10.84 -0.76 -11.80
CA SER A 152 -11.55 0.51 -11.78
C SER A 152 -12.74 0.51 -12.73
N ILE A 153 -12.61 -0.13 -13.89
CA ILE A 153 -13.72 -0.32 -14.84
C ILE A 153 -14.82 -1.15 -14.19
N GLU A 154 -14.48 -2.27 -13.53
CA GLU A 154 -15.44 -3.11 -12.82
C GLU A 154 -16.28 -2.32 -11.79
N TYR A 155 -15.63 -1.44 -11.00
CA TYR A 155 -16.33 -0.57 -10.06
C TYR A 155 -17.26 0.41 -10.75
N LEU A 156 -16.80 1.07 -11.82
CA LEU A 156 -17.61 2.05 -12.56
C LEU A 156 -18.84 1.38 -13.19
N GLU A 157 -18.67 0.24 -13.81
CA GLU A 157 -19.80 -0.53 -14.36
C GLU A 157 -20.79 -1.00 -13.28
N ALA A 158 -20.29 -1.28 -12.04
CA ALA A 158 -21.17 -1.62 -10.94
C ALA A 158 -22.02 -0.41 -10.49
N PHE A 159 -21.45 0.79 -10.50
CA PHE A 159 -22.20 2.02 -10.25
C PHE A 159 -23.25 2.29 -11.31
N ASP A 160 -22.94 2.04 -12.59
CA ASP A 160 -23.91 2.21 -13.70
C ASP A 160 -25.13 1.26 -13.56
N ARG A 161 -24.94 0.12 -12.92
CA ARG A 161 -26.02 -0.83 -12.58
C ARG A 161 -26.76 -0.53 -11.28
N ALA A 162 -26.38 0.52 -10.54
CA ALA A 162 -27.04 0.84 -9.28
C ALA A 162 -28.52 1.20 -9.47
N MET A 163 -29.39 0.64 -8.63
CA MET A 163 -30.84 0.80 -8.76
C MET A 163 -31.38 2.14 -8.25
N PHE A 164 -30.58 2.88 -7.47
CA PHE A 164 -30.97 4.15 -6.84
C PHE A 164 -29.96 5.24 -7.18
N GLN A 165 -30.50 6.43 -7.46
CA GLN A 165 -29.68 7.64 -7.71
C GLN A 165 -29.35 8.36 -6.42
#